data_2a255c8bedb9ce6092f4438681b705a2
#
_entry.id   2a255c8bedb9ce6092f4438681b705a2
#
_cell.length_a   1.000
_cell.length_b   1.000
_cell.length_c   1.000
_cell.angle_alpha   90.00
_cell.angle_beta   90.00
_cell.angle_gamma   90.00
#
_symmetry.space_group_name_H-M   'P 1'
#
loop_
_entity.id
_entity.type
_entity.pdbx_description
1 polymer ?
#
loop_
_entity_poly.entity_id
_entity_poly.type
_entity_poly.pdbx_seq_one_letter_code
_entity_poly.pdbx_strand_id
1 'polypeptide(L)'
;DVYKRQDIYPTLNKNADLLERLLHDALTAEGVTHHIQRAATMLSVRFGEGEGHNFADMQAADTFRYAPFFHALLDAGVYAPPSAFETWFVSTALTDEDFGRIEDALRSAAKAAAAAKPAEA
;
A
#
# COMPACT_ATOMS: atom_id res chain seq x y z
N ASP A 1 18.99 -11.96 -20.13
CA ASP A 1 18.34 -12.39 -21.35
C ASP A 1 17.13 -11.51 -21.68
N VAL A 2 17.13 -10.97 -22.89
CA VAL A 2 16.11 -10.03 -23.36
C VAL A 2 14.71 -10.66 -23.34
N TYR A 3 14.58 -11.92 -23.67
CA TYR A 3 13.30 -12.62 -23.67
C TYR A 3 12.71 -12.80 -22.28
N LYS A 4 13.55 -13.07 -21.29
CA LYS A 4 13.09 -13.15 -19.90
C LYS A 4 12.61 -11.82 -19.38
N ARG A 5 13.26 -10.72 -19.77
CA ARG A 5 12.83 -9.39 -19.39
C ARG A 5 11.46 -9.04 -19.95
N GLN A 6 11.19 -9.44 -21.20
CA GLN A 6 9.89 -9.19 -21.84
C GLN A 6 8.76 -9.90 -21.12
N ASP A 7 9.01 -11.07 -20.53
CA ASP A 7 8.01 -11.83 -19.80
C ASP A 7 7.81 -11.30 -18.38
N ILE A 8 8.85 -10.70 -17.79
CA ILE A 8 8.82 -10.20 -16.42
C ILE A 8 7.94 -8.95 -16.28
N TYR A 9 8.07 -7.97 -17.17
CA TYR A 9 7.39 -6.69 -17.04
C TYR A 9 5.86 -6.80 -17.09
N PRO A 10 5.25 -7.57 -18.01
CA PRO A 10 3.79 -7.74 -17.96
C PRO A 10 3.29 -8.33 -16.65
N THR A 11 4.01 -9.30 -16.08
CA THR A 11 3.65 -9.91 -14.80
C THR A 11 3.79 -8.91 -13.66
N LEU A 12 4.88 -8.13 -13.63
CA LEU A 12 5.07 -7.09 -12.61
C LEU A 12 3.97 -6.03 -12.70
N ASN A 13 3.62 -5.58 -13.89
CA ASN A 13 2.55 -4.62 -14.09
C ASN A 13 1.20 -5.16 -13.62
N LYS A 14 0.89 -6.40 -13.96
CA LYS A 14 -0.34 -7.06 -13.51
C LYS A 14 -0.40 -7.15 -11.99
N ASN A 15 0.70 -7.54 -11.36
CA ASN A 15 0.76 -7.66 -9.91
C ASN A 15 0.64 -6.28 -9.24
N ALA A 16 1.28 -5.25 -9.82
CA ALA A 16 1.17 -3.89 -9.31
C ALA A 16 -0.26 -3.35 -9.46
N ASP A 17 -0.92 -3.60 -10.60
CA ASP A 17 -2.32 -3.22 -10.81
C ASP A 17 -3.23 -3.86 -9.77
N LEU A 18 -3.02 -5.14 -9.50
CA LEU A 18 -3.83 -5.87 -8.53
C LEU A 18 -3.60 -5.35 -7.11
N LEU A 19 -2.35 -5.13 -6.72
CA LEU A 19 -2.04 -4.59 -5.39
C LEU A 19 -2.64 -3.20 -5.20
N GLU A 20 -2.52 -2.32 -6.21
CA GLU A 20 -3.12 -0.99 -6.17
C GLU A 20 -4.62 -1.05 -5.95
N ARG A 21 -5.30 -1.93 -6.68
CA ARG A 21 -6.75 -2.10 -6.54
C ARG A 21 -7.13 -2.64 -5.16
N LEU A 22 -6.40 -3.64 -4.67
CA LEU A 22 -6.67 -4.21 -3.35
C LEU A 22 -6.48 -3.17 -2.24
N LEU A 23 -5.43 -2.35 -2.33
CA LEU A 23 -5.19 -1.26 -1.39
C LEU A 23 -6.32 -0.23 -1.44
N HIS A 24 -6.68 0.20 -2.63
CA HIS A 24 -7.73 1.19 -2.82
C HIS A 24 -9.07 0.69 -2.29
N ASP A 25 -9.44 -0.54 -2.64
CA ASP A 25 -10.73 -1.11 -2.25
C ASP A 25 -10.82 -1.29 -0.73
N ALA A 26 -9.75 -1.80 -0.11
CA ALA A 26 -9.74 -2.02 1.34
C ALA A 26 -9.86 -0.71 2.10
N LEU A 27 -9.09 0.31 1.72
CA LEU A 27 -9.11 1.60 2.38
C LEU A 27 -10.43 2.35 2.13
N THR A 28 -10.98 2.25 0.93
CA THR A 28 -12.25 2.87 0.59
C THR A 28 -13.40 2.23 1.38
N ALA A 29 -13.38 0.91 1.54
CA ALA A 29 -14.40 0.18 2.30
C ALA A 29 -14.47 0.64 3.77
N GLU A 30 -13.33 1.04 4.35
CA GLU A 30 -13.27 1.52 5.73
C GLU A 30 -13.38 3.05 5.83
N GLY A 31 -13.60 3.74 4.71
CA GLY A 31 -13.74 5.19 4.69
C GLY A 31 -12.46 5.96 4.96
N VAL A 32 -11.30 5.36 4.74
CA VAL A 32 -10.02 6.00 4.99
C VAL A 32 -9.62 6.82 3.76
N THR A 33 -9.47 8.13 3.95
CA THR A 33 -8.98 9.00 2.88
C THR A 33 -7.53 8.68 2.58
N HIS A 34 -7.23 8.41 1.33
CA HIS A 34 -5.90 7.98 0.93
C HIS A 34 -5.60 8.40 -0.50
N HIS A 35 -4.33 8.36 -0.85
CA HIS A 35 -3.87 8.59 -2.20
C HIS A 35 -2.77 7.59 -2.52
N ILE A 36 -2.90 6.90 -3.64
CA ILE A 36 -1.92 5.94 -4.11
C ILE A 36 -1.23 6.55 -5.33
N GLN A 37 0.09 6.72 -5.23
CA GLN A 37 0.91 7.15 -6.36
C GLN A 37 1.56 5.93 -6.97
N ARG A 38 1.55 5.90 -8.29
CA ARG A 38 2.13 4.79 -9.02
C ARG A 38 3.08 5.29 -10.09
N ALA A 39 4.30 4.73 -10.11
CA ALA A 39 5.29 4.97 -11.15
C ALA A 39 5.77 3.60 -11.64
N ALA A 40 5.36 3.20 -12.85
CA ALA A 40 5.62 1.86 -13.39
C ALA A 40 5.10 0.77 -12.44
N THR A 41 5.98 0.00 -11.81
CA THR A 41 5.61 -1.09 -10.89
C THR A 41 5.83 -0.72 -9.42
N MET A 42 6.14 0.55 -9.16
CA MET A 42 6.35 1.05 -7.81
C MET A 42 5.10 1.77 -7.31
N LEU A 43 4.73 1.50 -6.07
CA LEU A 43 3.56 2.08 -5.42
C LEU A 43 3.96 2.80 -4.14
N SER A 44 3.30 3.90 -3.84
CA SER A 44 3.38 4.50 -2.51
C SER A 44 1.98 4.88 -2.05
N VAL A 45 1.71 4.67 -0.78
CA VAL A 45 0.41 4.93 -0.16
C VAL A 45 0.57 6.06 0.83
N ARG A 46 -0.33 7.05 0.74
CA ARG A 46 -0.37 8.16 1.67
C ARG A 46 -1.78 8.31 2.20
N PHE A 47 -1.90 8.49 3.50
CA PHE A 47 -3.19 8.73 4.13
C PHE A 47 -3.44 10.23 4.26
N GLY A 48 -4.72 10.62 4.17
CA GLY A 48 -5.13 12.00 4.23
C GLY A 48 -5.32 12.61 2.86
N GLU A 49 -5.64 13.89 2.83
CA GLU A 49 -5.90 14.63 1.60
C GLU A 49 -4.61 15.17 0.99
N GLY A 50 -4.67 15.47 -0.31
CA GLY A 50 -3.54 16.01 -1.05
C GLY A 50 -2.83 14.94 -1.86
N GLU A 51 -2.07 15.37 -2.85
CA GLU A 51 -1.46 14.45 -3.81
C GLU A 51 0.02 14.14 -3.53
N GLY A 52 0.61 14.80 -2.52
CA GLY A 52 1.99 14.53 -2.14
C GLY A 52 3.04 15.04 -3.11
N HIS A 53 2.77 16.16 -3.77
CA HIS A 53 3.67 16.72 -4.78
C HIS A 53 4.92 17.37 -4.18
N ASN A 54 4.89 17.72 -2.91
CA ASN A 54 6.03 18.37 -2.25
C ASN A 54 6.10 17.95 -0.79
N PHE A 55 7.15 18.43 -0.10
CA PHE A 55 7.40 18.07 1.29
C PHE A 55 6.29 18.52 2.23
N ALA A 56 5.71 19.69 1.97
CA ALA A 56 4.62 20.20 2.80
C ALA A 56 3.38 19.31 2.69
N ASP A 57 3.04 18.83 1.49
CA ASP A 57 1.94 17.89 1.29
C ASP A 57 2.19 16.58 2.02
N MET A 58 3.42 16.09 2.01
CA MET A 58 3.79 14.87 2.72
C MET A 58 3.66 15.04 4.23
N GLN A 59 4.02 16.21 4.75
CA GLN A 59 3.86 16.50 6.18
C GLN A 59 2.40 16.63 6.60
N ALA A 60 1.54 17.11 5.68
CA ALA A 60 0.12 17.23 5.94
C ALA A 60 -0.62 15.90 5.90
N ALA A 61 0.02 14.83 5.44
CA ALA A 61 -0.58 13.50 5.40
C ALA A 61 -0.86 12.98 6.82
N ASP A 62 -1.86 12.11 6.93
CA ASP A 62 -2.24 11.47 8.20
C ASP A 62 -1.25 10.35 8.54
N THR A 63 -0.02 10.72 8.85
CA THR A 63 1.06 9.75 9.10
C THR A 63 0.80 8.86 10.31
N PHE A 64 -0.03 9.32 11.25
CA PHE A 64 -0.40 8.53 12.43
C PHE A 64 -1.16 7.25 12.09
N ARG A 65 -1.74 7.17 10.88
CA ARG A 65 -2.47 5.97 10.45
C ARG A 65 -1.56 4.88 9.92
N TYR A 66 -0.35 5.24 9.49
CA TYR A 66 0.52 4.28 8.82
C TYR A 66 1.07 3.23 9.78
N ALA A 67 1.48 3.61 10.97
CA ALA A 67 2.05 2.65 11.93
C ALA A 67 1.06 1.53 12.29
N PRO A 68 -0.21 1.82 12.67
CA PRO A 68 -1.19 0.75 12.90
C PRO A 68 -1.47 -0.08 11.66
N PHE A 69 -1.51 0.55 10.49
CA PHE A 69 -1.69 -0.12 9.21
C PHE A 69 -0.54 -1.11 8.95
N PHE A 70 0.69 -0.64 9.09
CA PHE A 70 1.88 -1.46 8.92
C PHE A 70 1.93 -2.64 9.90
N HIS A 71 1.67 -2.37 11.18
CA HIS A 71 1.70 -3.42 12.20
C HIS A 71 0.63 -4.48 11.96
N ALA A 72 -0.56 -4.09 11.52
CA ALA A 72 -1.62 -5.04 11.20
C ALA A 72 -1.22 -5.94 10.02
N LEU A 73 -0.58 -5.37 9.00
CA LEU A 73 -0.06 -6.16 7.88
C LEU A 73 1.01 -7.14 8.35
N LEU A 74 1.93 -6.68 9.19
CA LEU A 74 3.00 -7.51 9.71
C LEU A 74 2.46 -8.66 10.56
N ASP A 75 1.48 -8.39 11.41
CA ASP A 75 0.82 -9.41 12.24
C ASP A 75 0.13 -10.48 11.38
N ALA A 76 -0.36 -10.09 10.22
CA ALA A 76 -0.99 -11.01 9.27
C ALA A 76 0.03 -11.71 8.34
N GLY A 77 1.32 -11.48 8.55
CA GLY A 77 2.37 -12.10 7.75
C GLY A 77 2.72 -11.38 6.46
N VAL A 78 2.29 -10.15 6.29
CA VAL A 78 2.60 -9.34 5.10
C VAL A 78 3.57 -8.24 5.48
N TYR A 79 4.77 -8.30 4.89
CA TYR A 79 5.78 -7.28 5.12
C TYR A 79 5.61 -6.13 4.12
N ALA A 80 5.35 -4.95 4.65
CA ALA A 80 5.23 -3.71 3.89
C ALA A 80 6.34 -2.74 4.29
N PRO A 81 6.57 -1.66 3.53
CA PRO A 81 7.54 -0.65 3.97
C PRO A 81 7.15 -0.08 5.34
N PRO A 82 8.11 0.08 6.25
CA PRO A 82 7.80 0.54 7.62
C PRO A 82 7.43 2.02 7.71
N SER A 83 7.64 2.79 6.67
CA SER A 83 7.36 4.23 6.63
C SER A 83 6.40 4.57 5.50
N ALA A 84 5.48 5.51 5.76
CA ALA A 84 4.56 6.03 4.75
C ALA A 84 5.27 6.73 3.59
N PHE A 85 6.53 7.08 3.77
CA PHE A 85 7.31 7.78 2.74
C PHE A 85 8.08 6.83 1.84
N GLU A 86 8.05 5.52 2.12
CA GLU A 86 8.75 4.53 1.32
C GLU A 86 7.88 3.99 0.20
N THR A 87 8.53 3.47 -0.82
CA THR A 87 7.87 2.93 -2.00
C THR A 87 7.69 1.42 -1.87
N TRP A 88 6.52 0.94 -2.22
CA TRP A 88 6.23 -0.49 -2.28
C TRP A 88 6.69 -1.06 -3.60
N PHE A 89 7.27 -2.25 -3.55
CA PHE A 89 7.69 -2.99 -4.73
C PHE A 89 6.93 -4.31 -4.81
N VAL A 90 6.58 -4.71 -6.04
CA VAL A 90 5.93 -6.01 -6.27
C VAL A 90 6.93 -6.98 -6.87
N SER A 91 6.65 -8.28 -6.71
CA SER A 91 7.48 -9.36 -7.22
C SER A 91 6.70 -10.19 -8.22
N THR A 92 7.40 -10.80 -9.17
CA THR A 92 6.81 -11.79 -10.07
C THR A 92 6.53 -13.12 -9.36
N ALA A 93 7.10 -13.32 -8.17
CA ALA A 93 6.93 -14.55 -7.41
C ALA A 93 5.60 -14.64 -6.66
N LEU A 94 4.80 -13.57 -6.64
CA LEU A 94 3.51 -13.56 -5.96
C LEU A 94 2.50 -14.44 -6.70
N THR A 95 1.86 -15.35 -5.96
CA THR A 95 0.85 -16.25 -6.47
C THR A 95 -0.55 -15.71 -6.16
N ASP A 96 -1.59 -16.33 -6.76
CA ASP A 96 -2.97 -16.00 -6.44
C ASP A 96 -3.28 -16.25 -4.96
N GLU A 97 -2.69 -17.29 -4.36
CA GLU A 97 -2.83 -17.55 -2.92
C GLU A 97 -2.20 -16.44 -2.10
N ASP A 98 -1.03 -15.94 -2.51
CA ASP A 98 -0.37 -14.81 -1.85
C ASP A 98 -1.24 -13.58 -1.90
N PHE A 99 -1.85 -13.28 -3.06
CA PHE A 99 -2.76 -12.13 -3.19
C PHE A 99 -4.01 -12.29 -2.34
N GLY A 100 -4.53 -13.51 -2.16
CA GLY A 100 -5.63 -13.76 -1.24
C GLY A 100 -5.26 -13.41 0.19
N ARG A 101 -4.07 -13.79 0.63
CA ARG A 101 -3.56 -13.43 1.96
C ARG A 101 -3.34 -11.93 2.12
N ILE A 102 -2.82 -11.29 1.08
CA ILE A 102 -2.63 -9.84 1.07
C ILE A 102 -3.98 -9.13 1.17
N GLU A 103 -4.99 -9.58 0.43
CA GLU A 103 -6.33 -9.02 0.49
C GLU A 103 -6.90 -9.08 1.90
N ASP A 104 -6.83 -10.24 2.55
CA ASP A 104 -7.32 -10.41 3.91
C ASP A 104 -6.54 -9.52 4.89
N ALA A 105 -5.21 -9.48 4.75
CA ALA A 105 -4.36 -8.64 5.58
C ALA A 105 -4.67 -7.15 5.40
N LEU A 106 -4.93 -6.72 4.17
CA LEU A 106 -5.28 -5.33 3.88
C LEU A 106 -6.61 -4.93 4.49
N ARG A 107 -7.59 -5.84 4.55
CA ARG A 107 -8.86 -5.57 5.22
C ARG A 107 -8.64 -5.28 6.70
N SER A 108 -7.84 -6.08 7.38
CA SER A 108 -7.48 -5.86 8.78
C SER A 108 -6.69 -4.57 8.96
N ALA A 109 -5.73 -4.33 8.07
CA ALA A 109 -4.88 -3.14 8.12
C ALA A 109 -5.69 -1.86 7.88
N ALA A 110 -6.65 -1.90 6.94
CA ALA A 110 -7.52 -0.75 6.67
C ALA A 110 -8.39 -0.41 7.90
N LYS A 111 -8.88 -1.41 8.60
CA LYS A 111 -9.62 -1.20 9.85
C LYS A 111 -8.74 -0.55 10.91
N ALA A 112 -7.49 -1.00 11.03
CA ALA A 112 -6.55 -0.42 11.98
C ALA A 112 -6.23 1.03 11.63
N ALA A 113 -6.06 1.33 10.35
CA ALA A 113 -5.82 2.70 9.89
C ALA A 113 -7.03 3.60 10.18
N ALA A 114 -8.24 3.08 9.95
CA ALA A 114 -9.48 3.84 10.20
C ALA A 114 -9.66 4.14 11.68
N ALA A 115 -9.30 3.20 12.55
CA ALA A 115 -9.43 3.36 14.00
C ALA A 115 -8.32 4.20 14.62
N ALA A 116 -7.25 4.49 13.89
CA ALA A 116 -6.11 5.23 14.41
C ALA A 116 -6.48 6.68 14.73
N LYS A 117 -5.83 7.21 15.76
CA LYS A 117 -6.03 8.60 16.18
C LYS A 117 -4.69 9.31 16.23
N PRO A 118 -4.67 10.64 15.96
CA PRO A 118 -3.44 11.40 16.12
C PRO A 118 -2.92 11.29 17.56
N ALA A 119 -1.59 11.32 17.70
CA ALA A 119 -1.00 11.40 19.03
C ALA A 119 -1.45 12.70 19.70
N GLU A 120 -1.79 12.61 20.98
CA GLU A 120 -2.13 13.81 21.73
C GLU A 120 -0.89 14.68 21.94
N ALA A 121 -1.05 15.97 21.69
CA ALA A 121 0.04 16.93 21.84
C ALA A 121 0.39 17.12 23.32
#